data_33a5f28e10bd0d0d7dc483c6a3eafe1e
#
_entry.id   33a5f28e10bd0d0d7dc483c6a3eafe1e
#
_cell.length_a   1.000
_cell.length_b   1.000
_cell.length_c   1.000
_cell.angle_alpha   90.00
_cell.angle_beta   90.00
_cell.angle_gamma   90.00
#
_symmetry.space_group_name_H-M   'P 1'
#
loop_
_entity.id
_entity.type
_entity.pdbx_description
1 polymer ?
#
loop_
_entity_poly.entity_id
_entity_poly.type
_entity_poly.pdbx_seq_one_letter_code
_entity_poly.pdbx_strand_id
1 'polypeptide(L)'
;MKSKLFGVLLLIETMALLLTAAVSWFYHVRCGEDDYTAFLVTAAITGLVGMLLYVAGGKWTNGIDNDDTYVVVTLSWILFSLFGMLPFLLSGAIDNVTDAFFETISGFTTTGSTILKNVDQQTHGILFWRAVMQWLGGLGIVVFTLAFIPAVTRGSRKSSLFAAEAPGMSVEKLTPSMHATSRILWAIYIIITLLCTLLYALGPMSTFDAVSFKAYRAPLESGDNGGRD
;
A
#
# COMPACT_ATOMS: atom_id res chain seq x y z
N MET A 1 17.38 15.06 -7.94
CA MET A 1 17.46 13.61 -7.64
C MET A 1 16.30 13.13 -6.77
N LYS A 2 16.04 13.73 -5.62
CA LYS A 2 14.93 13.39 -4.71
C LYS A 2 13.56 13.46 -5.42
N SER A 3 13.29 14.49 -6.23
CA SER A 3 12.02 14.65 -6.95
C SER A 3 11.74 13.52 -7.94
N LYS A 4 12.76 12.99 -8.62
CA LYS A 4 12.60 11.87 -9.54
C LYS A 4 12.17 10.59 -8.81
N LEU A 5 12.72 10.34 -7.61
CA LEU A 5 12.33 9.20 -6.78
C LEU A 5 10.87 9.32 -6.34
N PHE A 6 10.46 10.49 -5.85
CA PHE A 6 9.04 10.75 -5.50
C PHE A 6 8.13 10.58 -6.72
N GLY A 7 8.57 11.03 -7.91
CA GLY A 7 7.85 10.81 -9.16
C GLY A 7 7.62 9.33 -9.45
N VAL A 8 8.67 8.49 -9.32
CA VAL A 8 8.53 7.04 -9.52
C VAL A 8 7.57 6.42 -8.50
N LEU A 9 7.66 6.82 -7.23
CA LEU A 9 6.79 6.31 -6.18
C LEU A 9 5.32 6.66 -6.44
N LEU A 10 5.02 7.91 -6.82
CA LEU A 10 3.66 8.31 -7.19
C LEU A 10 3.15 7.61 -8.46
N LEU A 11 4.03 7.28 -9.41
CA LEU A 11 3.64 6.48 -10.57
C LEU A 11 3.29 5.03 -10.18
N ILE A 12 3.97 4.44 -9.20
CA ILE A 12 3.61 3.13 -8.64
C ILE A 12 2.23 3.21 -7.97
N GLU A 13 1.97 4.25 -7.18
CA GLU A 13 0.64 4.49 -6.59
C GLU A 13 -0.44 4.69 -7.65
N THR A 14 -0.13 5.42 -8.72
CA THR A 14 -1.03 5.59 -9.87
C THR A 14 -1.41 4.24 -10.50
N MET A 15 -0.45 3.33 -10.67
CA MET A 15 -0.73 1.98 -11.18
C MET A 15 -1.66 1.20 -10.26
N ALA A 16 -1.47 1.32 -8.94
CA ALA A 16 -2.34 0.71 -7.95
C ALA A 16 -3.76 1.30 -7.97
N LEU A 17 -3.89 2.62 -8.12
CA LEU A 17 -5.17 3.31 -8.28
C LEU A 17 -5.90 2.88 -9.57
N LEU A 18 -5.19 2.73 -10.68
CA LEU A 18 -5.77 2.24 -11.93
C LEU A 18 -6.24 0.78 -11.81
N LEU A 19 -5.49 -0.07 -11.13
CA LEU A 19 -5.92 -1.43 -10.82
C LEU A 19 -7.21 -1.41 -9.98
N THR A 20 -7.27 -0.57 -8.96
CA THR A 20 -8.46 -0.39 -8.13
C THR A 20 -9.63 0.15 -8.94
N ALA A 21 -9.40 1.12 -9.83
CA ALA A 21 -10.42 1.64 -10.73
C ALA A 21 -11.01 0.53 -11.64
N ALA A 22 -10.17 -0.38 -12.13
CA ALA A 22 -10.64 -1.51 -12.94
C ALA A 22 -11.51 -2.48 -12.13
N VAL A 23 -11.15 -2.75 -10.87
CA VAL A 23 -11.96 -3.56 -9.95
C VAL A 23 -13.28 -2.84 -9.64
N SER A 24 -13.23 -1.56 -9.29
CA SER A 24 -14.41 -0.74 -9.03
C SER A 24 -15.35 -0.68 -10.24
N TRP A 25 -14.81 -0.52 -11.46
CA TRP A 25 -15.58 -0.60 -12.70
C TRP A 25 -16.29 -1.94 -12.87
N PHE A 26 -15.63 -3.05 -12.54
CA PHE A 26 -16.25 -4.37 -12.59
C PHE A 26 -17.46 -4.47 -11.67
N TYR A 27 -17.39 -3.92 -10.46
CA TYR A 27 -18.50 -3.88 -9.50
C TYR A 27 -19.56 -2.84 -9.88
N HIS A 28 -19.16 -1.73 -10.52
CA HIS A 28 -20.11 -0.79 -11.13
C HIS A 28 -21.06 -1.49 -12.09
N VAL A 29 -20.52 -2.28 -13.04
CA VAL A 29 -21.32 -3.02 -14.02
C VAL A 29 -22.21 -4.09 -13.38
N ARG A 30 -21.76 -4.71 -12.27
CA ARG A 30 -22.50 -5.80 -11.61
C ARG A 30 -23.47 -5.36 -10.53
N CYS A 31 -23.10 -4.36 -9.76
CA CYS A 31 -23.79 -3.95 -8.54
C CYS A 31 -24.28 -2.50 -8.59
N GLY A 32 -23.89 -1.70 -9.61
CA GLY A 32 -24.27 -0.30 -9.74
C GLY A 32 -23.52 0.64 -8.78
N GLU A 33 -22.31 0.28 -8.33
CA GLU A 33 -21.49 1.13 -7.47
C GLU A 33 -20.81 2.23 -8.29
N ASP A 34 -20.79 3.50 -7.83
CA ASP A 34 -20.34 4.65 -8.61
C ASP A 34 -19.02 5.27 -8.12
N ASP A 35 -18.14 4.48 -7.48
CA ASP A 35 -16.86 4.96 -6.93
C ASP A 35 -15.67 4.90 -7.92
N TYR A 36 -15.82 4.24 -9.10
CA TYR A 36 -14.74 4.11 -10.08
C TYR A 36 -14.25 5.45 -10.62
N THR A 37 -15.14 6.46 -10.72
CA THR A 37 -14.78 7.81 -11.16
C THR A 37 -13.82 8.49 -10.19
N ALA A 38 -14.01 8.29 -8.89
CA ALA A 38 -13.12 8.82 -7.86
C ALA A 38 -11.70 8.26 -8.02
N PHE A 39 -11.57 6.96 -8.30
CA PHE A 39 -10.27 6.32 -8.55
C PHE A 39 -9.62 6.80 -9.84
N LEU A 40 -10.38 6.97 -10.93
CA LEU A 40 -9.84 7.48 -12.20
C LEU A 40 -9.33 8.91 -12.06
N VAL A 41 -10.10 9.79 -11.42
CA VAL A 41 -9.71 11.18 -11.18
C VAL A 41 -8.47 11.24 -10.30
N THR A 42 -8.44 10.46 -9.22
CA THR A 42 -7.26 10.38 -8.35
C THR A 42 -6.04 9.87 -9.12
N ALA A 43 -6.18 8.81 -9.91
CA ALA A 43 -5.09 8.26 -10.72
C ALA A 43 -4.56 9.29 -11.72
N ALA A 44 -5.44 10.09 -12.35
CA ALA A 44 -5.04 11.16 -13.26
C ALA A 44 -4.25 12.26 -12.54
N ILE A 45 -4.71 12.71 -11.36
CA ILE A 45 -4.03 13.74 -10.56
C ILE A 45 -2.67 13.22 -10.08
N THR A 46 -2.63 12.03 -9.45
CA THR A 46 -1.41 11.41 -8.92
C THR A 46 -0.41 11.13 -10.03
N GLY A 47 -0.89 10.61 -11.16
CA GLY A 47 -0.06 10.32 -12.34
C GLY A 47 0.54 11.57 -12.96
N LEU A 48 -0.25 12.66 -13.08
CA LEU A 48 0.23 13.94 -13.58
C LEU A 48 1.34 14.49 -12.68
N VAL A 49 1.10 14.55 -11.37
CA VAL A 49 2.10 15.03 -10.40
C VAL A 49 3.33 14.13 -10.40
N GLY A 50 3.14 12.81 -10.41
CA GLY A 50 4.24 11.84 -10.50
C GLY A 50 5.08 12.02 -11.74
N MET A 51 4.46 12.22 -12.90
CA MET A 51 5.15 12.47 -14.17
C MET A 51 5.89 13.81 -14.17
N LEU A 52 5.29 14.86 -13.65
CA LEU A 52 5.94 16.17 -13.52
C LEU A 52 7.19 16.09 -12.62
N LEU A 53 7.08 15.43 -11.47
CA LEU A 53 8.22 15.23 -10.56
C LEU A 53 9.30 14.34 -11.18
N TYR A 54 8.92 13.35 -11.97
CA TYR A 54 9.85 12.47 -12.68
C TYR A 54 10.64 13.25 -13.74
N VAL A 55 9.97 14.07 -14.56
CA VAL A 55 10.60 14.86 -15.62
C VAL A 55 11.41 16.02 -15.04
N ALA A 56 10.91 16.72 -14.02
CA ALA A 56 11.62 17.79 -13.34
C ALA A 56 12.85 17.27 -12.55
N GLY A 57 12.90 15.99 -12.22
CA GLY A 57 14.03 15.36 -11.56
C GLY A 57 15.22 15.22 -12.51
N GLY A 58 16.33 15.94 -12.24
CA GLY A 58 17.55 15.88 -13.03
C GLY A 58 18.17 14.49 -13.18
N LYS A 59 19.30 14.39 -13.89
CA LYS A 59 20.02 13.13 -14.11
C LYS A 59 20.40 12.47 -12.79
N TRP A 60 20.29 11.14 -12.73
CA TRP A 60 20.66 10.31 -11.58
C TRP A 60 22.19 10.24 -11.48
N THR A 61 22.83 11.21 -10.85
CA THR A 61 24.30 11.36 -10.89
C THR A 61 25.03 10.96 -9.61
N ASN A 62 24.38 10.97 -8.46
CA ASN A 62 25.01 10.62 -7.17
C ASN A 62 24.07 9.76 -6.33
N GLY A 63 24.64 8.85 -5.51
CA GLY A 63 23.88 8.07 -4.52
C GLY A 63 23.16 8.98 -3.51
N ILE A 64 22.12 8.45 -2.88
CA ILE A 64 21.42 9.12 -1.79
C ILE A 64 22.34 9.03 -0.56
N ASP A 65 22.61 10.18 0.07
CA ASP A 65 23.36 10.22 1.33
C ASP A 65 22.51 9.63 2.47
N ASN A 66 23.14 9.09 3.52
CA ASN A 66 22.42 8.41 4.59
C ASN A 66 21.41 9.35 5.27
N ASP A 67 21.77 10.62 5.49
CA ASP A 67 20.88 11.61 6.11
C ASP A 67 19.66 11.92 5.22
N ASP A 68 19.86 11.92 3.91
CA ASP A 68 18.81 12.12 2.92
C ASP A 68 17.81 10.97 2.86
N THR A 69 18.23 9.75 3.21
CA THR A 69 17.37 8.55 3.19
C THR A 69 16.20 8.68 4.14
N TYR A 70 16.41 9.15 5.38
CA TYR A 70 15.34 9.33 6.37
C TYR A 70 14.30 10.33 5.88
N VAL A 71 14.77 11.47 5.35
CA VAL A 71 13.89 12.52 4.82
C VAL A 71 13.06 12.00 3.65
N VAL A 72 13.70 11.28 2.72
CA VAL A 72 13.03 10.73 1.54
C VAL A 72 11.95 9.73 1.95
N VAL A 73 12.25 8.84 2.89
CA VAL A 73 11.26 7.84 3.35
C VAL A 73 10.10 8.52 4.05
N THR A 74 10.35 9.42 5.00
CA THR A 74 9.27 10.13 5.71
C THR A 74 8.37 10.90 4.75
N LEU A 75 8.96 11.65 3.81
CA LEU A 75 8.20 12.39 2.81
C LEU A 75 7.42 11.45 1.87
N SER A 76 7.96 10.26 1.55
CA SER A 76 7.24 9.27 0.73
C SER A 76 5.96 8.80 1.40
N TRP A 77 5.98 8.49 2.70
CA TRP A 77 4.79 8.11 3.45
C TRP A 77 3.74 9.21 3.49
N ILE A 78 4.19 10.46 3.68
CA ILE A 78 3.29 11.63 3.66
C ILE A 78 2.67 11.79 2.27
N LEU A 79 3.47 11.70 1.20
CA LEU A 79 2.98 11.85 -0.18
C LEU A 79 1.98 10.75 -0.55
N PHE A 80 2.29 9.48 -0.27
CA PHE A 80 1.34 8.39 -0.47
C PHE A 80 0.04 8.61 0.29
N SER A 81 0.12 9.09 1.54
CA SER A 81 -1.09 9.34 2.31
C SER A 81 -1.90 10.51 1.77
N LEU A 82 -1.25 11.56 1.24
CA LEU A 82 -1.93 12.72 0.66
C LEU A 82 -2.65 12.40 -0.66
N PHE A 83 -2.07 11.58 -1.51
CA PHE A 83 -2.72 11.18 -2.75
C PHE A 83 -3.68 10.01 -2.54
N GLY A 84 -3.32 9.05 -1.71
CA GLY A 84 -4.14 7.88 -1.40
C GLY A 84 -5.43 8.20 -0.64
N MET A 85 -5.54 9.38 0.02
CA MET A 85 -6.80 9.79 0.66
C MET A 85 -7.85 10.32 -0.32
N LEU A 86 -7.43 10.76 -1.52
CA LEU A 86 -8.34 11.37 -2.48
C LEU A 86 -9.52 10.47 -2.89
N PRO A 87 -9.35 9.15 -3.10
CA PRO A 87 -10.49 8.28 -3.39
C PRO A 87 -11.56 8.32 -2.31
N PHE A 88 -11.18 8.36 -1.02
CA PHE A 88 -12.14 8.42 0.10
C PHE A 88 -12.95 9.70 0.09
N LEU A 89 -12.30 10.84 -0.21
CA LEU A 89 -12.95 12.15 -0.27
C LEU A 89 -13.85 12.28 -1.51
N LEU A 90 -13.36 11.83 -2.67
CA LEU A 90 -14.07 11.97 -3.94
C LEU A 90 -15.25 11.00 -4.07
N SER A 91 -15.18 9.83 -3.44
CA SER A 91 -16.30 8.88 -3.39
C SER A 91 -17.34 9.23 -2.33
N GLY A 92 -17.02 10.16 -1.40
CA GLY A 92 -17.88 10.46 -0.26
C GLY A 92 -17.87 9.38 0.82
N ALA A 93 -16.91 8.43 0.79
CA ALA A 93 -16.77 7.41 1.84
C ALA A 93 -16.32 8.05 3.17
N ILE A 94 -15.55 9.13 3.11
CA ILE A 94 -15.12 9.94 4.26
C ILE A 94 -15.19 11.42 3.84
N ASP A 95 -15.96 12.23 4.57
CA ASP A 95 -16.16 13.64 4.24
C ASP A 95 -15.04 14.55 4.80
N ASN A 96 -14.38 14.12 5.88
CA ASN A 96 -13.39 14.92 6.57
C ASN A 96 -11.97 14.58 6.08
N VAL A 97 -11.24 15.63 5.66
CA VAL A 97 -9.85 15.50 5.16
C VAL A 97 -8.91 14.86 6.19
N THR A 98 -9.06 15.24 7.48
CA THR A 98 -8.22 14.68 8.55
C THR A 98 -8.48 13.19 8.75
N ASP A 99 -9.74 12.78 8.67
CA ASP A 99 -10.18 11.41 8.82
C ASP A 99 -9.73 10.57 7.62
N ALA A 100 -9.85 11.10 6.40
CA ALA A 100 -9.37 10.45 5.19
C ALA A 100 -7.84 10.29 5.20
N PHE A 101 -7.11 11.31 5.69
CA PHE A 101 -5.66 11.21 5.87
C PHE A 101 -5.28 10.15 6.91
N PHE A 102 -6.01 10.10 8.05
CA PHE A 102 -5.80 9.09 9.09
C PHE A 102 -6.02 7.68 8.56
N GLU A 103 -7.14 7.44 7.84
CA GLU A 103 -7.45 6.14 7.24
C GLU A 103 -6.34 5.69 6.28
N THR A 104 -5.84 6.62 5.46
CA THR A 104 -4.82 6.34 4.45
C THR A 104 -3.46 6.08 5.07
N ILE A 105 -3.02 6.91 6.02
CA ILE A 105 -1.74 6.69 6.70
C ILE A 105 -1.76 5.40 7.51
N SER A 106 -2.88 5.09 8.16
CA SER A 106 -3.09 3.81 8.86
C SER A 106 -3.01 2.62 7.91
N GLY A 107 -3.56 2.75 6.69
CA GLY A 107 -3.46 1.74 5.65
C GLY A 107 -2.03 1.52 5.20
N PHE A 108 -1.34 2.55 4.76
CA PHE A 108 0.03 2.45 4.25
C PHE A 108 1.05 2.06 5.33
N THR A 109 0.88 2.50 6.58
CA THR A 109 1.74 2.05 7.69
C THR A 109 1.41 0.65 8.22
N THR A 110 0.43 -0.02 7.61
CA THR A 110 -0.05 -1.35 8.03
C THR A 110 -0.57 -1.41 9.47
N THR A 111 -0.94 -0.26 10.03
CA THR A 111 -1.50 -0.16 11.38
C THR A 111 -2.88 -0.82 11.48
N GLY A 112 -3.69 -0.71 10.40
CA GLY A 112 -4.99 -1.35 10.32
C GLY A 112 -6.11 -0.69 11.15
N SER A 113 -5.84 0.43 11.83
CA SER A 113 -6.88 1.21 12.50
C SER A 113 -7.78 1.89 11.48
N THR A 114 -9.09 1.88 11.71
CA THR A 114 -10.06 2.48 10.80
C THR A 114 -10.98 3.47 11.51
N ILE A 115 -11.34 4.52 10.81
CA ILE A 115 -12.33 5.50 11.23
C ILE A 115 -13.71 5.21 10.61
N LEU A 116 -13.77 4.31 9.64
CA LEU A 116 -15.01 3.89 8.99
C LEU A 116 -15.89 3.13 9.98
N LYS A 117 -17.08 3.67 10.26
CA LYS A 117 -18.00 3.09 11.25
C LYS A 117 -18.61 1.75 10.81
N ASN A 118 -18.86 1.61 9.50
CA ASN A 118 -19.47 0.43 8.89
C ASN A 118 -18.63 0.00 7.68
N VAL A 119 -17.56 -0.74 7.93
CA VAL A 119 -16.63 -1.20 6.88
C VAL A 119 -17.35 -2.08 5.85
N ASP A 120 -18.26 -2.97 6.32
CA ASP A 120 -18.99 -3.91 5.48
C ASP A 120 -19.99 -3.25 4.52
N GLN A 121 -20.33 -1.98 4.75
CA GLN A 121 -21.25 -1.21 3.91
C GLN A 121 -20.53 -0.35 2.86
N GLN A 122 -19.20 -0.37 2.87
CA GLN A 122 -18.42 0.36 1.89
C GLN A 122 -18.44 -0.33 0.52
N THR A 123 -18.27 0.46 -0.54
CA THR A 123 -18.15 -0.06 -1.89
C THR A 123 -16.95 -0.98 -2.03
N HIS A 124 -17.04 -1.95 -2.94
CA HIS A 124 -15.95 -2.90 -3.17
C HIS A 124 -14.67 -2.22 -3.64
N GLY A 125 -14.77 -1.10 -4.37
CA GLY A 125 -13.62 -0.30 -4.77
C GLY A 125 -12.87 0.27 -3.56
N ILE A 126 -13.58 0.87 -2.61
CA ILE A 126 -12.99 1.40 -1.36
C ILE A 126 -12.37 0.28 -0.52
N LEU A 127 -13.04 -0.86 -0.37
CA LEU A 127 -12.49 -2.00 0.37
C LEU A 127 -11.24 -2.56 -0.30
N PHE A 128 -11.26 -2.68 -1.62
CA PHE A 128 -10.09 -3.13 -2.37
C PHE A 128 -8.92 -2.14 -2.27
N TRP A 129 -9.19 -0.83 -2.33
CA TRP A 129 -8.16 0.19 -2.14
C TRP A 129 -7.50 0.11 -0.77
N ARG A 130 -8.28 -0.09 0.30
CA ARG A 130 -7.76 -0.30 1.65
C ARG A 130 -6.81 -1.51 1.71
N ALA A 131 -7.20 -2.62 1.10
CA ALA A 131 -6.36 -3.81 1.03
C ALA A 131 -5.06 -3.56 0.23
N VAL A 132 -5.14 -2.85 -0.90
CA VAL A 132 -3.99 -2.49 -1.74
C VAL A 132 -3.02 -1.58 -0.99
N MET A 133 -3.52 -0.56 -0.25
CA MET A 133 -2.66 0.31 0.56
C MET A 133 -1.89 -0.49 1.62
N GLN A 134 -2.54 -1.40 2.35
CA GLN A 134 -1.87 -2.25 3.34
C GLN A 134 -0.86 -3.19 2.68
N TRP A 135 -1.19 -3.73 1.52
CA TRP A 135 -0.28 -4.60 0.77
C TRP A 135 0.96 -3.85 0.26
N LEU A 136 0.79 -2.66 -0.32
CA LEU A 136 1.88 -1.79 -0.73
C LEU A 136 2.72 -1.32 0.47
N GLY A 137 2.06 -1.00 1.58
CA GLY A 137 2.71 -0.61 2.82
C GLY A 137 3.60 -1.70 3.39
N GLY A 138 3.14 -2.94 3.41
CA GLY A 138 3.92 -4.10 3.83
C GLY A 138 5.19 -4.29 2.98
N LEU A 139 5.08 -4.13 1.66
CA LEU A 139 6.24 -4.12 0.76
C LEU A 139 7.17 -2.93 1.03
N GLY A 140 6.61 -1.75 1.29
CA GLY A 140 7.37 -0.55 1.62
C GLY A 140 8.25 -0.74 2.86
N ILE A 141 7.72 -1.33 3.92
CA ILE A 141 8.47 -1.64 5.15
C ILE A 141 9.64 -2.59 4.87
N VAL A 142 9.44 -3.62 4.04
CA VAL A 142 10.50 -4.56 3.66
C VAL A 142 11.64 -3.84 2.93
N VAL A 143 11.31 -3.00 1.94
CA VAL A 143 12.31 -2.21 1.19
C VAL A 143 13.02 -1.21 2.10
N PHE A 144 12.28 -0.56 2.99
CA PHE A 144 12.78 0.37 3.97
C PHE A 144 13.81 -0.30 4.91
N THR A 145 13.45 -1.43 5.50
CA THR A 145 14.33 -2.18 6.40
C THR A 145 15.66 -2.53 5.71
N LEU A 146 15.60 -2.97 4.45
CA LEU A 146 16.80 -3.27 3.68
C LEU A 146 17.67 -2.04 3.38
N ALA A 147 17.07 -0.87 3.21
CA ALA A 147 17.82 0.37 3.00
C ALA A 147 18.55 0.82 4.28
N PHE A 148 17.97 0.53 5.47
CA PHE A 148 18.52 0.96 6.76
C PHE A 148 19.57 0.01 7.34
N ILE A 149 19.44 -1.30 7.15
CA ILE A 149 20.40 -2.29 7.69
C ILE A 149 21.86 -1.91 7.35
N PRO A 150 22.22 -1.54 6.10
CA PRO A 150 23.60 -1.14 5.78
C PRO A 150 24.03 0.17 6.43
N ALA A 151 23.12 1.10 6.65
CA ALA A 151 23.45 2.37 7.31
C ALA A 151 23.82 2.14 8.77
N VAL A 152 23.04 1.30 9.48
CA VAL A 152 23.30 0.92 10.89
C VAL A 152 24.58 0.11 11.01
N THR A 153 24.82 -0.88 10.13
CA THR A 153 26.01 -1.72 10.18
C THR A 153 27.28 -0.97 9.79
N ARG A 154 27.23 0.00 8.88
CA ARG A 154 28.39 0.85 8.54
C ARG A 154 28.79 1.79 9.68
N GLY A 155 27.82 2.30 10.45
CA GLY A 155 28.09 3.07 11.67
C GLY A 155 28.81 2.24 12.76
N SER A 156 28.49 0.97 12.87
CA SER A 156 29.12 0.03 13.82
C SER A 156 30.52 -0.43 13.40
N ARG A 157 30.87 -0.33 12.12
CA ARG A 157 32.23 -0.67 11.60
C ARG A 157 33.36 0.24 12.11
N LYS A 158 33.04 1.41 12.70
CA LYS A 158 34.03 2.28 13.37
C LYS A 158 34.32 1.84 14.82
N SER A 159 33.62 0.88 15.36
CA SER A 159 33.93 0.28 16.65
C SER A 159 34.97 -0.84 16.42
N SER A 160 36.24 -0.47 16.50
CA SER A 160 37.42 -1.35 16.44
C SER A 160 37.43 -2.45 17.53
N LEU A 161 36.48 -2.41 18.46
CA LEU A 161 36.33 -3.38 19.54
C LEU A 161 35.75 -4.74 19.09
N PHE A 162 34.83 -4.73 18.09
CA PHE A 162 34.26 -6.00 17.57
C PHE A 162 35.20 -6.76 16.63
N ALA A 163 36.12 -6.05 15.95
CA ALA A 163 37.11 -6.67 15.07
C ALA A 163 38.23 -7.39 15.87
N ALA A 164 38.40 -7.05 17.14
CA ALA A 164 39.42 -7.65 18.01
C ALA A 164 38.96 -8.97 18.67
N GLU A 165 37.66 -9.20 18.81
CA GLU A 165 37.10 -10.37 19.53
C GLU A 165 36.76 -11.58 18.63
N ALA A 166 36.79 -11.45 17.33
CA ALA A 166 36.53 -12.55 16.37
C ALA A 166 37.60 -12.64 15.27
N PRO A 167 38.84 -13.06 15.61
CA PRO A 167 39.85 -13.27 14.57
C PRO A 167 39.50 -14.50 13.74
N GLY A 168 39.04 -14.29 12.51
CA GLY A 168 38.82 -15.38 11.54
C GLY A 168 37.50 -15.40 10.81
N MET A 169 36.51 -14.64 11.20
CA MET A 169 35.27 -14.50 10.43
C MET A 169 35.31 -13.20 9.62
N SER A 170 35.71 -13.31 8.36
CA SER A 170 35.54 -12.22 7.40
C SER A 170 34.06 -12.02 7.16
N VAL A 171 33.48 -10.99 7.79
CA VAL A 171 32.08 -10.54 7.62
C VAL A 171 31.78 -10.20 6.16
N GLU A 172 32.80 -10.08 5.30
CA GLU A 172 32.69 -9.80 3.88
C GLU A 172 32.04 -10.92 3.05
N LYS A 173 32.01 -12.17 3.53
CA LYS A 173 31.42 -13.30 2.78
C LYS A 173 29.93 -13.55 3.09
N LEU A 174 29.33 -12.86 4.05
CA LEU A 174 27.95 -13.08 4.48
C LEU A 174 26.97 -11.95 4.10
N THR A 175 27.42 -10.92 3.37
CA THR A 175 26.49 -9.92 2.84
C THR A 175 26.03 -10.33 1.45
N PRO A 176 24.84 -10.98 1.31
CA PRO A 176 24.19 -11.12 0.01
C PRO A 176 24.06 -9.72 -0.58
N SER A 177 24.24 -9.58 -1.90
CA SER A 177 24.03 -8.27 -2.52
C SER A 177 22.62 -7.80 -2.15
N MET A 178 22.44 -6.55 -1.77
CA MET A 178 21.13 -6.00 -1.34
C MET A 178 20.03 -6.31 -2.36
N HIS A 179 20.37 -6.34 -3.65
CA HIS A 179 19.47 -6.73 -4.73
C HIS A 179 19.02 -8.19 -4.66
N ALA A 180 19.89 -9.12 -4.24
CA ALA A 180 19.54 -10.53 -4.08
C ALA A 180 18.59 -10.71 -2.90
N THR A 181 18.89 -10.07 -1.76
CA THR A 181 18.04 -10.10 -0.56
C THR A 181 16.66 -9.50 -0.83
N SER A 182 16.60 -8.34 -1.50
CA SER A 182 15.32 -7.71 -1.89
C SER A 182 14.49 -8.66 -2.75
N ARG A 183 15.07 -9.27 -3.77
CA ARG A 183 14.34 -10.20 -4.67
C ARG A 183 13.77 -11.41 -3.90
N ILE A 184 14.54 -11.97 -2.98
CA ILE A 184 14.08 -13.10 -2.16
C ILE A 184 12.91 -12.68 -1.27
N LEU A 185 13.01 -11.52 -0.58
CA LEU A 185 11.93 -11.02 0.27
C LEU A 185 10.66 -10.70 -0.53
N TRP A 186 10.80 -10.11 -1.73
CA TRP A 186 9.68 -9.90 -2.63
C TRP A 186 9.02 -11.22 -3.06
N ALA A 187 9.82 -12.22 -3.44
CA ALA A 187 9.31 -13.52 -3.81
C ALA A 187 8.56 -14.19 -2.65
N ILE A 188 9.13 -14.17 -1.43
CA ILE A 188 8.47 -14.70 -0.23
C ILE A 188 7.16 -13.98 0.03
N TYR A 189 7.14 -12.64 -0.04
CA TYR A 189 5.94 -11.85 0.19
C TYR A 189 4.82 -12.20 -0.80
N ILE A 190 5.14 -12.31 -2.10
CA ILE A 190 4.20 -12.71 -3.14
C ILE A 190 3.70 -14.15 -2.91
N ILE A 191 4.59 -15.09 -2.60
CA ILE A 191 4.24 -16.50 -2.33
C ILE A 191 3.27 -16.58 -1.14
N ILE A 192 3.58 -15.88 -0.04
CA ILE A 192 2.70 -15.85 1.14
C ILE A 192 1.35 -15.22 0.79
N THR A 193 1.32 -14.12 0.02
CA THR A 193 0.07 -13.49 -0.43
C THR A 193 -0.77 -14.48 -1.24
N LEU A 194 -0.18 -15.17 -2.21
CA LEU A 194 -0.89 -16.16 -3.02
C LEU A 194 -1.38 -17.35 -2.18
N LEU A 195 -0.55 -17.83 -1.25
CA LEU A 195 -0.92 -18.91 -0.35
C LEU A 195 -2.10 -18.50 0.55
N CYS A 196 -2.05 -17.32 1.16
CA CYS A 196 -3.16 -16.79 1.95
C CYS A 196 -4.42 -16.65 1.11
N THR A 197 -4.31 -16.08 -0.11
CA THR A 197 -5.45 -15.93 -1.02
C THR A 197 -6.06 -17.30 -1.36
N LEU A 198 -5.22 -18.30 -1.64
CA LEU A 198 -5.67 -19.67 -1.92
C LEU A 198 -6.36 -20.30 -0.71
N LEU A 199 -5.79 -20.13 0.50
CA LEU A 199 -6.38 -20.63 1.74
C LEU A 199 -7.73 -19.97 2.04
N TYR A 200 -7.85 -18.66 1.80
CA TYR A 200 -9.14 -17.95 1.91
C TYR A 200 -10.16 -18.44 0.87
N ALA A 201 -9.73 -18.69 -0.35
CA ALA A 201 -10.61 -19.17 -1.42
C ALA A 201 -11.10 -20.62 -1.21
N LEU A 202 -10.26 -21.47 -0.62
CA LEU A 202 -10.56 -22.91 -0.40
C LEU A 202 -11.04 -23.23 1.00
N GLY A 203 -10.79 -22.37 1.97
CA GLY A 203 -11.10 -22.59 3.39
C GLY A 203 -12.53 -22.23 3.77
N PRO A 204 -12.93 -22.52 5.02
CA PRO A 204 -14.25 -22.14 5.55
C PRO A 204 -14.50 -20.63 5.58
N MET A 205 -13.49 -19.81 5.34
CA MET A 205 -13.65 -18.35 5.17
C MET A 205 -14.32 -18.00 3.84
N SER A 206 -14.20 -18.82 2.79
CA SER A 206 -15.00 -18.65 1.57
C SER A 206 -16.51 -18.79 1.84
N THR A 207 -16.87 -19.61 2.85
CA THR A 207 -18.24 -19.71 3.37
C THR A 207 -18.62 -18.50 4.24
N PHE A 208 -17.68 -17.90 4.95
CA PHE A 208 -17.93 -16.71 5.76
C PHE A 208 -18.18 -15.49 4.87
N ASP A 209 -17.37 -15.28 3.83
CA ASP A 209 -17.60 -14.22 2.84
C ASP A 209 -18.87 -14.49 2.01
N ALA A 210 -19.15 -15.73 1.66
CA ALA A 210 -20.40 -16.10 1.01
C ALA A 210 -21.62 -15.91 1.94
N VAL A 211 -21.48 -16.12 3.24
CA VAL A 211 -22.51 -15.86 4.25
C VAL A 211 -22.65 -14.37 4.52
N SER A 212 -21.55 -13.60 4.57
CA SER A 212 -21.56 -12.14 4.64
C SER A 212 -22.19 -11.55 3.38
N PHE A 213 -21.89 -12.10 2.22
CA PHE A 213 -22.51 -11.69 0.95
C PHE A 213 -23.99 -12.07 0.89
N LYS A 214 -24.40 -13.24 1.43
CA LYS A 214 -25.80 -13.61 1.60
C LYS A 214 -26.52 -12.76 2.66
N ALA A 215 -25.86 -12.47 3.78
CA ALA A 215 -26.42 -11.60 4.82
C ALA A 215 -26.59 -10.15 4.33
N TYR A 216 -25.70 -9.68 3.46
CA TYR A 216 -25.84 -8.37 2.79
C TYR A 216 -27.00 -8.34 1.78
N ARG A 217 -27.32 -9.47 1.15
CA ARG A 217 -28.45 -9.59 0.21
C ARG A 217 -29.81 -9.83 0.91
N ALA A 218 -29.79 -10.39 2.09
CA ALA A 218 -31.00 -10.72 2.85
C ALA A 218 -31.89 -9.51 3.23
N PRO A 219 -31.36 -8.31 3.57
CA PRO A 219 -32.20 -7.14 3.85
C PRO A 219 -32.93 -6.58 2.64
N LEU A 220 -32.42 -6.80 1.43
CA LEU A 220 -33.06 -6.33 0.20
C LEU A 220 -34.22 -7.24 -0.24
N GLU A 221 -34.18 -8.51 0.14
CA GLU A 221 -35.26 -9.46 -0.16
C GLU A 221 -36.34 -9.55 0.94
N SER A 222 -36.00 -9.17 2.18
CA SER A 222 -36.95 -9.19 3.30
C SER A 222 -37.81 -7.93 3.44
N GLY A 223 -37.55 -6.88 2.63
CA GLY A 223 -38.31 -5.64 2.68
C GLY A 223 -39.65 -5.62 1.97
N ASP A 224 -40.05 -6.68 1.29
CA ASP A 224 -41.26 -6.67 0.45
C ASP A 224 -42.40 -7.59 0.89
N ASN A 225 -42.39 -8.10 2.14
CA ASN A 225 -43.50 -8.93 2.64
C ASN A 225 -44.14 -8.41 3.94
N GLY A 226 -44.11 -7.12 4.19
CA GLY A 226 -44.76 -6.53 5.39
C GLY A 226 -45.82 -5.51 5.07
N GLY A 227 -46.84 -5.86 4.29
CA GLY A 227 -47.91 -4.87 4.07
C GLY A 227 -49.08 -5.37 3.25
N ARG A 228 -49.76 -6.37 3.74
CA ARG A 228 -51.18 -6.63 3.42
C ARG A 228 -51.78 -7.51 4.51
N ASP A 229 -52.40 -6.87 5.48
CA ASP A 229 -53.71 -7.22 6.01
C ASP A 229 -54.22 -6.00 6.78
#